data_ff2a640b381cb81fa67b9ab15fea1c55
#
_entry.id   ff2a640b381cb81fa67b9ab15fea1c55
#
_cell.length_a   1.000
_cell.length_b   1.000
_cell.length_c   1.000
_cell.angle_alpha   90.00
_cell.angle_beta   90.00
_cell.angle_gamma   90.00
#
_symmetry.space_group_name_H-M   'P 1'
#
loop_
_entity.id
_entity.type
_entity.pdbx_description
1 polymer ?
#
loop_
_entity_poly.entity_id
_entity_poly.type
_entity_poly.pdbx_seq_one_letter_code
_entity_poly.pdbx_strand_id
1 'polypeptide(L)' 'MNGMSAILKILCRVIARRMEKGEELPHILRDYPKLTQEEKTEIENAMKG' A
#
# COMPACT_ATOMS: atom_id res chain seq x y z
N MET A 1 13.77 -7.75 -11.07
CA MET A 1 13.52 -7.51 -10.71
C MET A 1 12.62 -7.41 -9.97
N ASN A 2 12.39 -7.51 -9.45
CA ASN A 2 11.61 -7.55 -8.58
C ASN A 2 11.19 -6.46 -7.87
N GLY A 3 11.35 -5.35 -8.08
CA GLY A 3 10.93 -4.20 -7.37
C GLY A 3 9.46 -3.91 -7.61
N MET A 4 8.91 -3.03 -6.80
CA MET A 4 7.56 -2.56 -7.01
C MET A 4 7.44 -1.81 -8.31
N SER A 5 6.27 -1.90 -8.93
CA SER A 5 5.98 -1.06 -10.07
C SER A 5 5.94 0.40 -9.61
N ALA A 6 6.08 1.31 -10.58
CA ALA A 6 6.01 2.74 -10.26
C ALA A 6 4.67 3.10 -9.62
N ILE A 7 3.60 2.47 -10.10
CA ILE A 7 2.27 2.73 -9.57
C ILE A 7 2.18 2.33 -8.10
N LEU A 8 2.76 1.19 -7.75
CA LEU A 8 2.74 0.75 -6.35
C LEU A 8 3.56 1.67 -5.48
N LYS A 9 4.67 2.20 -5.99
CA LYS A 9 5.46 3.14 -5.22
C LYS A 9 4.66 4.40 -4.90
N ILE A 10 3.92 4.89 -5.89
CA ILE A 10 3.09 6.06 -5.68
C ILE A 10 1.98 5.75 -4.67
N LEU A 11 1.37 4.58 -4.80
CA LEU A 11 0.33 4.17 -3.86
C LEU A 11 0.86 4.08 -2.44
N CYS A 12 2.07 3.54 -2.28
CA CYS A 12 2.65 3.44 -0.95
C CYS A 12 2.79 4.80 -0.30
N ARG A 13 3.15 5.81 -1.07
CA ARG A 13 3.26 7.17 -0.53
C ARG A 13 1.92 7.70 -0.09
N VAL A 14 0.89 7.49 -0.90
CA VAL A 14 -0.45 7.93 -0.56
C VAL A 14 -0.93 7.21 0.70
N ILE A 15 -0.72 5.90 0.75
CA ILE A 15 -1.13 5.11 1.90
C ILE A 15 -0.40 5.55 3.16
N ALA A 16 0.90 5.81 3.04
CA ALA A 16 1.67 6.25 4.20
C ALA A 16 1.12 7.54 4.78
N ARG A 17 0.72 8.47 3.90
CA ARG A 17 0.12 9.73 4.38
C ARG A 17 -1.18 9.50 5.11
N ARG A 18 -2.01 8.57 4.60
CA ARG A 18 -3.26 8.28 5.26
C ARG A 18 -3.03 7.65 6.63
N MET A 19 -2.01 6.78 6.70
CA MET A 19 -1.67 6.17 7.99
C MET A 19 -1.19 7.21 8.99
N GLU A 20 -0.47 8.22 8.52
CA GLU A 20 -0.04 9.31 9.39
C GLU A 20 -1.22 10.07 9.96
N LYS A 21 -2.32 10.09 9.24
CA LYS A 21 -3.54 10.75 9.69
C LYS A 21 -4.35 9.90 10.66
N GLY A 22 -3.88 8.68 10.93
CA GLY A 22 -4.56 7.82 11.87
C GLY A 22 -5.36 6.69 11.25
N GLU A 23 -5.37 6.58 9.93
CA GLU A 23 -6.10 5.48 9.29
C GLU A 23 -5.29 4.20 9.37
N GLU A 24 -5.99 3.08 9.47
CA GLU A 24 -5.34 1.78 9.53
C GLU A 24 -5.20 1.18 8.15
N LEU A 25 -4.12 0.45 7.93
CA LEU A 25 -3.80 -0.11 6.63
C LEU A 25 -4.93 -0.95 6.04
N PRO A 26 -5.53 -1.91 6.78
CA PRO A 26 -6.62 -2.70 6.20
C PRO A 26 -7.77 -1.83 5.71
N HIS A 27 -8.06 -0.77 6.43
CA HIS A 27 -9.14 0.13 6.06
C HIS A 27 -8.79 0.87 4.76
N ILE A 28 -7.54 1.31 4.65
CA ILE A 28 -7.09 2.02 3.46
C ILE A 28 -7.15 1.11 2.25
N LEU A 29 -6.71 -0.14 2.40
CA LEU A 29 -6.68 -1.07 1.28
C LEU A 29 -8.06 -1.40 0.73
N ARG A 30 -9.10 -1.21 1.52
CA ARG A 30 -10.46 -1.41 1.04
C ARG A 30 -10.83 -0.44 -0.08
N ASP A 31 -10.17 0.71 -0.12
CA ASP A 31 -10.44 1.71 -1.15
C ASP A 31 -9.80 1.33 -2.48
N TYR A 32 -9.00 0.28 -2.49
CA TYR A 32 -8.28 -0.15 -3.69
C TYR A 32 -8.62 -1.61 -4.02
N PRO A 33 -9.88 -1.88 -4.40
CA PRO A 33 -10.33 -3.26 -4.59
C PRO A 33 -9.68 -3.98 -5.76
N LYS A 34 -9.04 -3.24 -6.65
CA LYS A 34 -8.39 -3.84 -7.82
C LYS A 34 -6.99 -4.38 -7.52
N LEU A 35 -6.47 -4.12 -6.34
CA LEU A 35 -5.16 -4.64 -5.97
C LEU A 35 -5.23 -6.16 -5.81
N THR A 36 -4.22 -6.84 -6.37
CA THR A 36 -4.10 -8.27 -6.17
C THR A 36 -3.59 -8.55 -4.76
N GLN A 37 -3.70 -9.81 -4.35
CA GLN A 37 -3.20 -10.19 -3.03
C GLN A 37 -1.69 -9.95 -2.94
N GLU A 38 -0.96 -10.23 -4.02
CA GLU A 38 0.47 -9.99 -4.04
C GLU A 38 0.81 -8.53 -3.85
N GLU A 39 0.05 -7.66 -4.52
CA GLU A 39 0.28 -6.23 -4.41
C GLU A 39 -0.01 -5.76 -3.00
N LYS A 40 -1.07 -6.26 -2.39
CA LYS A 40 -1.38 -5.90 -1.01
C LYS A 40 -0.28 -6.33 -0.07
N THR A 41 0.27 -7.53 -0.30
CA THR A 41 1.35 -8.03 0.53
C THR A 41 2.59 -7.17 0.39
N GLU A 42 2.91 -6.74 -0.83
CA GLU A 42 4.05 -5.87 -1.05
C GLU A 42 3.89 -4.54 -0.33
N ILE A 43 2.68 -3.99 -0.38
CA ILE A 43 2.40 -2.73 0.31
C ILE A 43 2.55 -2.91 1.81
N GLU A 44 2.02 -4.00 2.35
CA GLU A 44 2.13 -4.28 3.78
C GLU A 44 3.58 -4.39 4.21
N ASN A 45 4.38 -5.09 3.42
CA ASN A 45 5.80 -5.24 3.74
C ASN A 45 6.52 -3.91 3.70
N ALA A 46 6.19 -3.07 2.73
CA ALA A 46 6.80 -1.75 2.62
C ALA A 46 6.43 -0.87 3.81
N MET A 47 5.20 -0.98 4.29
CA MET A 47 4.75 -0.16 5.41
C MET A 47 5.32 -0.64 6.74
N LYS A 48 5.67 -1.91 6.83
CA LYS A 48 6.29 -2.42 8.05
C LYS A 48 7.71 -1.96 8.20
N GLY A 49 8.33 -1.73 7.09
CA GLY A 49 9.67 -1.53 7.05
C GLY A 49 10.40 -0.50 7.36
#